data_115e3eb7cf635e62b14131f3acb7651a
#
_entry.id   115e3eb7cf635e62b14131f3acb7651a
#
_cell.length_a   1.000
_cell.length_b   1.000
_cell.length_c   1.000
_cell.angle_alpha   90.00
_cell.angle_beta   90.00
_cell.angle_gamma   90.00
#
_symmetry.space_group_name_H-M   'P 1'
#
loop_
_entity.id
_entity.type
_entity.pdbx_description
1 polymer ?
#
loop_
_entity_poly.entity_id
_entity_poly.type
_entity_poly.pdbx_seq_one_letter_code
_entity_poly.pdbx_strand_id
1 'polypeptide(L)'
;MLEEIIMKAKFLSYINRPDNGNTDVFSINMLLTDDKKLYLPAFTDEEELAKWGIPEEMDTIELSFDNYSEIILDHPHDIEGLVINPFGKSYIISEEWLSELRTMKEERLKVRELKIPVNSKILLNEPEKFPTMLAEEITKCCDKIGAINRLWLLEMTTEKDE
;
A
#
# COMPACT_ATOMS: atom_id res chain seq x y z
N MET A 1 -0.29 -15.00 2.20
CA MET A 1 -0.77 -15.14 0.81
C MET A 1 -1.96 -14.22 0.53
N LEU A 2 -3.10 -14.31 1.25
CA LEU A 2 -4.22 -13.34 1.13
C LEU A 2 -3.78 -11.93 1.57
N GLU A 3 -3.05 -11.84 2.67
CA GLU A 3 -2.49 -10.61 3.22
C GLU A 3 -1.63 -9.85 2.18
N GLU A 4 -0.84 -10.59 1.42
CA GLU A 4 0.04 -10.01 0.41
C GLU A 4 -0.75 -9.42 -0.78
N ILE A 5 -1.85 -10.06 -1.14
CA ILE A 5 -2.76 -9.56 -2.16
C ILE A 5 -3.40 -8.26 -1.67
N ILE A 6 -3.92 -8.25 -0.45
CA ILE A 6 -4.58 -7.07 0.15
C ILE A 6 -3.59 -5.89 0.26
N MET A 7 -2.39 -6.13 0.76
CA MET A 7 -1.37 -5.07 0.92
C MET A 7 -0.89 -4.45 -0.39
N LYS A 8 -1.07 -5.13 -1.52
CA LYS A 8 -0.71 -4.64 -2.86
C LYS A 8 -1.91 -4.14 -3.66
N ALA A 9 -3.12 -4.41 -3.17
CA ALA A 9 -4.35 -4.08 -3.87
C ALA A 9 -4.59 -2.58 -3.92
N LYS A 10 -5.31 -2.17 -4.94
CA LYS A 10 -5.93 -0.87 -5.09
C LYS A 10 -7.43 -1.10 -5.27
N PHE A 11 -8.20 -0.22 -4.72
CA PHE A 11 -9.65 -0.32 -4.68
C PHE A 11 -10.28 0.97 -5.15
N LEU A 12 -11.44 0.88 -5.77
CA LEU A 12 -12.26 2.03 -6.11
C LEU A 12 -13.08 2.48 -4.90
N SER A 13 -13.31 3.78 -4.78
CA SER A 13 -14.19 4.36 -3.79
C SER A 13 -14.92 5.56 -4.37
N TYR A 14 -16.17 5.79 -3.92
CA TYR A 14 -16.88 7.02 -4.22
C TYR A 14 -16.40 8.15 -3.30
N ILE A 15 -16.26 9.33 -3.89
CA ILE A 15 -15.87 10.54 -3.17
C ILE A 15 -16.84 11.68 -3.46
N ASN A 16 -16.98 12.55 -2.47
CA ASN A 16 -17.63 13.84 -2.63
C ASN A 16 -16.57 14.94 -2.68
N ARG A 17 -16.65 15.79 -3.68
CA ARG A 17 -15.83 17.00 -3.76
C ARG A 17 -16.65 18.20 -3.29
N PRO A 18 -16.08 19.13 -2.54
CA PRO A 18 -16.78 20.35 -2.16
C PRO A 18 -16.97 21.27 -3.37
N ASP A 19 -18.13 21.92 -3.44
CA ASP A 19 -18.52 22.84 -4.54
C ASP A 19 -17.64 24.10 -4.67
N ASN A 20 -16.63 24.27 -3.80
CA ASN A 20 -15.77 25.46 -3.75
C ASN A 20 -14.64 25.47 -4.79
N GLY A 21 -14.58 24.50 -5.70
CA GLY A 21 -13.59 24.38 -6.74
C GLY A 21 -12.21 23.89 -6.26
N ASN A 22 -12.07 23.52 -4.98
CA ASN A 22 -10.84 22.91 -4.48
C ASN A 22 -10.83 21.42 -4.80
N THR A 23 -9.98 21.01 -5.73
CA THR A 23 -9.85 19.61 -6.18
C THR A 23 -9.01 18.75 -5.24
N ASP A 24 -8.27 19.37 -4.31
CA ASP A 24 -7.33 18.67 -3.41
C ASP A 24 -8.02 18.16 -2.13
N VAL A 25 -9.28 18.58 -1.89
CA VAL A 25 -10.05 18.14 -0.73
C VAL A 25 -11.22 17.30 -1.22
N PHE A 26 -11.40 16.14 -0.65
CA PHE A 26 -12.56 15.28 -0.88
C PHE A 26 -12.92 14.54 0.42
N SER A 27 -14.16 14.09 0.50
CA SER A 27 -14.63 13.18 1.55
C SER A 27 -15.01 11.83 0.95
N ILE A 28 -14.73 10.75 1.67
CA ILE A 28 -15.10 9.39 1.26
C ILE A 28 -16.46 9.06 1.86
N ASN A 29 -17.33 8.47 1.05
CA ASN A 29 -18.61 7.98 1.53
C ASN A 29 -18.40 6.74 2.40
N MET A 30 -18.89 6.79 3.64
CA MET A 30 -18.81 5.69 4.59
C MET A 30 -20.10 4.88 4.64
N LEU A 31 -19.98 3.64 5.05
CA LEU A 31 -21.11 2.75 5.33
C LEU A 31 -21.41 2.79 6.83
N LEU A 32 -22.67 3.05 7.16
CA LEU A 32 -23.18 2.94 8.52
C LEU A 32 -24.02 1.67 8.64
N THR A 33 -23.66 0.81 9.57
CA THR A 33 -24.40 -0.41 9.88
C THR A 33 -25.58 -0.13 10.85
N ASP A 34 -26.49 -1.10 11.00
CA ASP A 34 -27.67 -0.97 11.88
C ASP A 34 -27.26 -0.78 13.36
N ASP A 35 -26.13 -1.32 13.78
CA ASP A 35 -25.51 -1.16 15.09
C ASP A 35 -24.66 0.12 15.23
N LYS A 36 -24.79 1.02 14.26
CA LYS A 36 -24.14 2.34 14.21
C LYS A 36 -22.61 2.30 14.11
N LYS A 37 -22.07 1.26 13.53
CA LYS A 37 -20.66 1.17 13.21
C LYS A 37 -20.37 1.72 11.84
N LEU A 38 -19.26 2.46 11.72
CA LEU A 38 -18.81 3.06 10.47
C LEU A 38 -17.70 2.20 9.85
N TYR A 39 -17.82 1.97 8.55
CA TYR A 39 -16.82 1.27 7.74
C TYR A 39 -16.49 2.07 6.49
N LEU A 40 -15.22 2.01 6.07
CA LEU A 40 -14.83 2.48 4.75
C LEU A 40 -15.11 1.39 3.71
N PRO A 41 -15.92 1.69 2.67
CA PRO A 41 -16.14 0.75 1.57
C PRO A 41 -14.98 0.80 0.59
N ALA A 42 -14.63 -0.37 0.05
CA ALA A 42 -13.65 -0.56 -1.00
C ALA A 42 -14.21 -1.49 -2.06
N PHE A 43 -14.02 -1.19 -3.32
CA PHE A 43 -14.54 -1.98 -4.42
C PHE A 43 -13.40 -2.47 -5.31
N THR A 44 -13.45 -3.75 -5.67
CA THR A 44 -12.43 -4.37 -6.52
C THR A 44 -12.46 -3.89 -7.96
N ASP A 45 -13.64 -3.49 -8.42
CA ASP A 45 -13.91 -3.11 -9.79
C ASP A 45 -15.18 -2.24 -9.89
N GLU A 46 -15.44 -1.73 -11.08
CA GLU A 46 -16.60 -0.88 -11.37
C GLU A 46 -17.94 -1.62 -11.26
N GLU A 47 -17.97 -2.93 -11.51
CA GLU A 47 -19.18 -3.75 -11.40
C GLU A 47 -19.62 -3.87 -9.92
N GLU A 48 -18.66 -4.11 -9.03
CA GLU A 48 -18.92 -4.14 -7.59
C GLU A 48 -19.27 -2.74 -7.06
N LEU A 49 -18.60 -1.69 -7.54
CA LEU A 49 -18.90 -0.31 -7.20
C LEU A 49 -20.34 0.09 -7.60
N ALA A 50 -20.77 -0.27 -8.80
CA ALA A 50 -22.11 0.04 -9.32
C ALA A 50 -23.25 -0.57 -8.48
N LYS A 51 -23.01 -1.68 -7.76
CA LYS A 51 -24.00 -2.33 -6.88
C LYS A 51 -24.42 -1.42 -5.72
N TRP A 52 -23.65 -0.41 -5.38
CA TRP A 52 -24.04 0.54 -4.33
C TRP A 52 -25.24 1.41 -4.74
N GLY A 53 -25.50 1.54 -6.02
CA GLY A 53 -26.65 2.32 -6.52
C GLY A 53 -26.51 3.83 -6.30
N ILE A 54 -25.29 4.32 -6.15
CA ILE A 54 -25.02 5.76 -6.07
C ILE A 54 -25.15 6.38 -7.47
N PRO A 55 -25.66 7.64 -7.61
CA PRO A 55 -25.78 8.29 -8.90
C PRO A 55 -24.46 8.35 -9.69
N GLU A 56 -24.56 8.18 -11.02
CA GLU A 56 -23.40 8.21 -11.93
C GLU A 56 -22.62 9.55 -11.91
N GLU A 57 -23.16 10.58 -11.31
CA GLU A 57 -22.54 11.91 -11.20
C GLU A 57 -21.47 11.99 -10.11
N MET A 58 -21.35 10.96 -9.26
CA MET A 58 -20.33 10.95 -8.21
C MET A 58 -18.96 10.57 -8.73
N ASP A 59 -17.97 11.35 -8.32
CA ASP A 59 -16.58 11.07 -8.62
C ASP A 59 -16.11 9.77 -7.96
N THR A 60 -15.20 9.09 -8.64
CA THR A 60 -14.53 7.90 -8.12
C THR A 60 -13.03 8.13 -8.00
N ILE A 61 -12.40 7.49 -7.03
CA ILE A 61 -10.95 7.50 -6.84
C ILE A 61 -10.45 6.09 -6.60
N GLU A 62 -9.24 5.82 -7.07
CA GLU A 62 -8.51 4.60 -6.74
C GLU A 62 -7.62 4.86 -5.52
N LEU A 63 -7.83 4.10 -4.46
CA LEU A 63 -7.06 4.17 -3.22
C LEU A 63 -6.28 2.88 -2.99
N SER A 64 -5.04 3.00 -2.55
CA SER A 64 -4.21 1.87 -2.16
C SER A 64 -4.57 1.39 -0.75
N PHE A 65 -4.10 0.19 -0.40
CA PHE A 65 -4.15 -0.31 0.97
C PHE A 65 -3.56 0.69 1.98
N ASP A 66 -2.47 1.37 1.62
CA ASP A 66 -1.83 2.35 2.52
C ASP A 66 -2.72 3.55 2.79
N ASN A 67 -3.43 4.05 1.76
CA ASN A 67 -4.37 5.15 1.94
C ASN A 67 -5.52 4.78 2.87
N TYR A 68 -6.11 3.58 2.70
CA TYR A 68 -7.16 3.10 3.61
C TYR A 68 -6.64 2.91 5.03
N SER A 69 -5.43 2.33 5.18
CA SER A 69 -4.81 2.12 6.49
C SER A 69 -4.56 3.44 7.22
N GLU A 70 -4.06 4.45 6.51
CA GLU A 70 -3.83 5.78 7.06
C GLU A 70 -5.16 6.41 7.54
N ILE A 71 -6.18 6.43 6.69
CA ILE A 71 -7.47 7.02 7.03
C ILE A 71 -8.11 6.34 8.26
N ILE A 72 -8.09 5.01 8.32
CA ILE A 72 -8.74 4.26 9.40
C ILE A 72 -7.95 4.38 10.70
N LEU A 73 -6.62 4.21 10.65
CA LEU A 73 -5.79 4.18 11.86
C LEU A 73 -5.51 5.58 12.42
N ASP A 74 -5.68 6.64 11.63
CA ASP A 74 -5.61 8.03 12.12
C ASP A 74 -6.90 8.45 12.84
N HIS A 75 -8.00 7.68 12.69
CA HIS A 75 -9.28 7.92 13.35
C HIS A 75 -9.70 6.68 14.18
N PRO A 76 -8.89 6.28 15.18
CA PRO A 76 -9.11 5.07 15.94
C PRO A 76 -10.46 5.16 16.69
N HIS A 77 -11.21 4.07 16.65
CA HIS A 77 -12.55 3.91 17.25
C HIS A 77 -13.70 4.67 16.57
N ASP A 78 -13.43 5.55 15.60
CA ASP A 78 -14.47 6.19 14.80
C ASP A 78 -14.85 5.33 13.59
N ILE A 79 -13.88 4.58 13.03
CA ILE A 79 -14.03 3.72 11.88
C ILE A 79 -13.61 2.30 12.26
N GLU A 80 -14.56 1.37 12.23
CA GLU A 80 -14.36 -0.04 12.67
C GLU A 80 -13.48 -0.85 11.70
N GLY A 81 -13.27 -0.37 10.49
CA GLY A 81 -12.43 -1.02 9.50
C GLY A 81 -12.81 -0.76 8.05
N LEU A 82 -12.31 -1.63 7.20
CA LEU A 82 -12.50 -1.63 5.76
C LEU A 82 -13.46 -2.76 5.37
N VAL A 83 -14.43 -2.50 4.50
CA VAL A 83 -15.26 -3.54 3.90
C VAL A 83 -15.08 -3.58 2.39
N ILE A 84 -14.61 -4.72 1.88
CA ILE A 84 -14.41 -4.94 0.45
C ILE A 84 -15.69 -5.52 -0.15
N ASN A 85 -16.17 -4.94 -1.25
CA ASN A 85 -17.37 -5.34 -1.98
C ASN A 85 -18.62 -5.52 -1.10
N PRO A 86 -19.05 -4.48 -0.35
CA PRO A 86 -20.11 -4.58 0.66
C PRO A 86 -21.45 -5.07 0.11
N PHE A 87 -21.74 -4.86 -1.16
CA PHE A 87 -23.01 -5.23 -1.80
C PHE A 87 -22.91 -6.51 -2.63
N GLY A 88 -21.76 -7.17 -2.61
CA GLY A 88 -21.49 -8.43 -3.27
C GLY A 88 -21.02 -9.50 -2.30
N LYS A 89 -19.94 -10.19 -2.66
CA LYS A 89 -19.24 -11.10 -1.76
C LYS A 89 -18.34 -10.29 -0.83
N SER A 90 -18.91 -9.80 0.25
CA SER A 90 -18.23 -8.89 1.17
C SER A 90 -17.12 -9.55 1.98
N TYR A 91 -16.08 -8.77 2.25
CA TYR A 91 -14.98 -9.15 3.11
C TYR A 91 -14.63 -7.98 4.04
N ILE A 92 -14.67 -8.24 5.35
CA ILE A 92 -14.41 -7.21 6.37
C ILE A 92 -13.00 -7.36 6.90
N ILE A 93 -12.28 -6.26 6.96
CA ILE A 93 -10.97 -6.12 7.58
C ILE A 93 -11.15 -5.17 8.76
N SER A 94 -11.03 -5.70 9.99
CA SER A 94 -11.15 -4.87 11.20
C SER A 94 -9.95 -3.92 11.34
N GLU A 95 -10.14 -2.89 12.18
CA GLU A 95 -9.07 -1.94 12.52
C GLU A 95 -7.82 -2.67 13.04
N GLU A 96 -8.00 -3.66 13.96
CA GLU A 96 -6.87 -4.41 14.52
C GLU A 96 -6.11 -5.18 13.43
N TRP A 97 -6.83 -5.88 12.55
CA TRP A 97 -6.18 -6.65 11.48
C TRP A 97 -5.51 -5.74 10.46
N LEU A 98 -6.09 -4.58 10.18
CA LEU A 98 -5.50 -3.57 9.32
C LEU A 98 -4.16 -3.06 9.89
N SER A 99 -4.11 -2.83 11.20
CA SER A 99 -2.90 -2.43 11.94
C SER A 99 -1.82 -3.50 11.87
N GLU A 100 -2.19 -4.78 12.02
CA GLU A 100 -1.27 -5.91 11.88
C GLU A 100 -0.68 -5.98 10.45
N LEU A 101 -1.53 -5.86 9.42
CA LEU A 101 -1.10 -5.87 8.03
C LEU A 101 -0.15 -4.71 7.71
N ARG A 102 -0.44 -3.51 8.23
CA ARG A 102 0.44 -2.33 8.08
C ARG A 102 1.80 -2.59 8.73
N THR A 103 1.82 -3.10 9.95
CA THR A 103 3.05 -3.47 10.65
C THR A 103 3.86 -4.51 9.88
N MET A 104 3.21 -5.56 9.39
CA MET A 104 3.88 -6.59 8.56
C MET A 104 4.48 -6.01 7.28
N LYS A 105 3.78 -5.05 6.64
CA LYS A 105 4.26 -4.36 5.44
C LYS A 105 5.48 -3.50 5.76
N GLU A 106 5.41 -2.72 6.83
CA GLU A 106 6.51 -1.87 7.29
C GLU A 106 7.74 -2.68 7.66
N GLU A 107 7.57 -3.82 8.34
CA GLU A 107 8.68 -4.71 8.70
C GLU A 107 9.37 -5.32 7.47
N ARG A 108 8.61 -5.62 6.41
CA ARG A 108 9.18 -6.08 5.14
C ARG A 108 9.97 -4.98 4.41
N LEU A 109 9.55 -3.71 4.58
CA LEU A 109 10.21 -2.56 3.98
C LEU A 109 11.39 -2.04 4.82
N LYS A 110 11.50 -2.46 6.09
CA LYS A 110 12.65 -2.09 6.92
C LYS A 110 13.94 -2.58 6.29
N VAL A 111 14.74 -1.64 5.84
CA VAL A 111 16.12 -1.86 5.48
C VAL A 111 16.81 -2.44 6.73
N ARG A 112 17.33 -3.67 6.62
CA ARG A 112 18.13 -4.23 7.72
C ARG A 112 19.40 -3.39 7.85
N GLU A 113 19.51 -2.64 8.92
CA GLU A 113 20.79 -2.01 9.26
C GLU A 113 21.84 -3.11 9.50
N LEU A 114 22.76 -3.23 8.57
CA LEU A 114 23.92 -4.08 8.74
C LEU A 114 24.95 -3.34 9.59
N LYS A 115 25.06 -3.68 10.85
CA LYS A 115 26.12 -3.15 11.72
C LYS A 115 27.44 -3.88 11.37
N ILE A 116 28.30 -3.17 10.67
CA ILE A 116 29.62 -3.66 10.30
C ILE A 116 30.56 -3.33 11.48
N PRO A 117 31.27 -4.32 12.07
CA PRO A 117 32.20 -4.04 13.13
C PRO A 117 33.29 -3.06 12.70
N VAL A 118 33.73 -2.22 13.64
CA VAL A 118 34.85 -1.29 13.41
C VAL A 118 36.09 -2.13 13.06
N ASN A 119 36.78 -1.77 11.97
CA ASN A 119 37.95 -2.48 11.39
C ASN A 119 37.63 -3.70 10.53
N SER A 120 36.38 -3.98 10.17
CA SER A 120 36.07 -5.00 9.16
C SER A 120 36.48 -4.52 7.77
N LYS A 121 37.12 -5.37 7.00
CA LYS A 121 37.33 -5.12 5.58
C LYS A 121 36.05 -5.44 4.80
N ILE A 122 35.58 -4.48 4.02
CA ILE A 122 34.46 -4.65 3.12
C ILE A 122 35.03 -4.81 1.72
N LEU A 123 34.66 -5.89 1.07
CA LEU A 123 34.94 -6.12 -0.35
C LEU A 123 33.66 -5.90 -1.14
N LEU A 124 33.76 -5.05 -2.15
CA LEU A 124 32.67 -4.79 -3.10
C LEU A 124 33.08 -5.37 -4.45
N ASN A 125 32.37 -6.37 -4.90
CA ASN A 125 32.61 -7.05 -6.15
C ASN A 125 31.35 -7.05 -7.03
N GLU A 126 31.51 -7.32 -8.30
CA GLU A 126 30.36 -7.69 -9.12
C GLU A 126 29.78 -9.01 -8.60
N PRO A 127 28.44 -9.17 -8.54
CA PRO A 127 27.83 -10.38 -8.02
C PRO A 127 28.21 -11.60 -8.88
N GLU A 128 28.63 -12.69 -8.26
CA GLU A 128 28.98 -13.95 -8.97
C GLU A 128 27.81 -14.46 -9.81
N LYS A 129 26.58 -14.31 -9.31
CA LYS A 129 25.34 -14.58 -10.03
C LYS A 129 24.58 -13.30 -10.19
N PHE A 130 24.54 -12.76 -11.41
CA PHE A 130 23.80 -11.56 -11.70
C PHE A 130 22.30 -11.77 -11.47
N PRO A 131 21.65 -11.05 -10.52
CA PRO A 131 20.23 -11.21 -10.20
C PRO A 131 19.35 -10.50 -11.23
N THR A 132 19.15 -11.13 -12.39
CA THR A 132 18.50 -10.56 -13.57
C THR A 132 17.13 -9.96 -13.24
N MET A 133 16.29 -10.68 -12.47
CA MET A 133 14.95 -10.20 -12.10
C MET A 133 15.00 -8.90 -11.27
N LEU A 134 15.95 -8.82 -10.32
CA LEU A 134 16.13 -7.60 -9.51
C LEU A 134 16.63 -6.45 -10.39
N ALA A 135 17.58 -6.71 -11.28
CA ALA A 135 18.12 -5.70 -12.19
C ALA A 135 17.03 -5.17 -13.15
N GLU A 136 16.16 -6.02 -13.68
CA GLU A 136 15.03 -5.62 -14.52
C GLU A 136 14.04 -4.73 -13.78
N GLU A 137 13.67 -5.06 -12.54
CA GLU A 137 12.75 -4.24 -11.73
C GLU A 137 13.37 -2.89 -11.35
N ILE A 138 14.65 -2.87 -10.98
CA ILE A 138 15.39 -1.63 -10.70
C ILE A 138 15.44 -0.76 -11.96
N THR A 139 15.73 -1.34 -13.14
CA THR A 139 15.76 -0.60 -14.41
C THR A 139 14.41 0.04 -14.70
N LYS A 140 13.31 -0.69 -14.56
CA LYS A 140 11.95 -0.13 -14.71
C LYS A 140 11.68 1.04 -13.76
N CYS A 141 12.17 0.97 -12.52
CA CYS A 141 12.04 2.07 -11.56
C CYS A 141 12.88 3.27 -11.97
N CYS A 142 14.12 3.05 -12.44
CA CYS A 142 15.02 4.12 -12.91
C CYS A 142 14.44 4.83 -14.13
N ASP A 143 13.86 4.10 -15.07
CA ASP A 143 13.23 4.65 -16.28
C ASP A 143 12.03 5.56 -15.92
N LYS A 144 11.25 5.20 -14.91
CA LYS A 144 10.14 6.03 -14.41
C LYS A 144 10.62 7.34 -13.78
N ILE A 145 11.76 7.32 -13.10
CA ILE A 145 12.34 8.50 -12.43
C ILE A 145 13.00 9.44 -13.45
N GLY A 146 13.54 8.91 -14.55
CA GLY A 146 14.11 9.68 -15.66
C GLY A 146 15.40 10.47 -15.34
N ALA A 147 15.84 10.47 -14.08
CA ALA A 147 17.02 11.24 -13.63
C ALA A 147 18.25 10.36 -13.36
N ILE A 148 18.13 9.04 -13.47
CA ILE A 148 19.21 8.09 -13.15
C ILE A 148 19.91 7.67 -14.44
N ASN A 149 21.16 8.12 -14.61
CA ASN A 149 21.94 7.80 -15.81
C ASN A 149 22.77 6.51 -15.70
N ARG A 150 23.10 6.09 -14.49
CA ARG A 150 23.88 4.86 -14.23
C ARG A 150 23.52 4.26 -12.89
N LEU A 151 23.49 2.94 -12.84
CA LEU A 151 23.31 2.15 -11.63
C LEU A 151 24.34 1.00 -11.62
N TRP A 152 24.91 0.73 -10.47
CA TRP A 152 25.78 -0.43 -10.26
C TRP A 152 25.15 -1.33 -9.21
N LEU A 153 25.11 -2.62 -9.50
CA LEU A 153 24.74 -3.64 -8.54
C LEU A 153 26.02 -4.30 -8.07
N LEU A 154 26.31 -4.20 -6.78
CA LEU A 154 27.52 -4.75 -6.19
C LEU A 154 27.16 -5.75 -5.10
N GLU A 155 27.92 -6.84 -5.03
CA GLU A 155 27.89 -7.77 -3.92
C GLU A 155 28.89 -7.32 -2.85
N MET A 156 28.42 -7.27 -1.60
CA MET A 156 29.23 -6.89 -0.47
C MET A 156 29.57 -8.14 0.37
N THR A 157 30.84 -8.40 0.54
CA THR A 157 31.34 -9.43 1.47
C THR A 157 32.16 -8.79 2.57
N THR A 158 32.05 -9.33 3.78
CA THR A 158 32.86 -8.93 4.91
C THR A 158 33.86 -10.06 5.22
N GLU A 159 35.17 -9.77 5.20
CA GLU A 159 36.17 -10.69 5.76
C GLU A 159 35.99 -10.66 7.29
N LYS A 160 35.72 -11.82 7.88
CA LYS A 160 35.94 -12.01 9.32
C LYS A 160 37.43 -12.23 9.49
N ASP A 161 38.10 -11.35 10.25
CA ASP A 161 39.41 -11.68 10.79
C ASP A 161 39.26 -12.94 11.64
N GLU A 162 40.00 -14.00 11.27
CA GLU A 162 40.13 -15.25 12.05
C GLU A 162 40.83 -15.00 13.37
#